data_61e79be30ce94f56a7df6b2c6fa16a35
#
_entry.id   61e79be30ce94f56a7df6b2c6fa16a35
#
_cell.length_a   1.000
_cell.length_b   1.000
_cell.length_c   1.000
_cell.angle_alpha   90.00
_cell.angle_beta   90.00
_cell.angle_gamma   90.00
#
_symmetry.space_group_name_H-M   'P 1'
#
loop_
_entity.id
_entity.type
_entity.pdbx_description
1 polymer ?
#
loop_
_entity_poly.entity_id
_entity_poly.type
_entity_poly.pdbx_seq_one_letter_code
_entity_poly.pdbx_strand_id
1 'polypeptide(L)'
;LPYHFTVIDKDGREVYRCADYEAKGSEDAYQQALFKNDPPAKMSILKVHFPGKKDYIFDSISFMIPSLIFTLVLLVTFIFTIYIVFRQKKLTEMKNDFINNMTHEFKTPISTISLAAQMLKDPAVGKSPQMFQHISGVINDETKRLRFQVEKVLQMSMFERQKATLKMKEIDANELIAGVVNTFALKVERYNGKITSNLEATDPVIFADEMHITNVIFNLMDNAVKYKKPEEDLELKVRTWNESGKLMISIQDNGIGIKKENLKKIFEKFYRVHTGNLHDVKGFGLGLAYVRKIILDHKGTI
;
A
#
# COMPACT_ATOMS: atom_id res chain seq x y z
N LEU A 1 -30.77 33.29 37.89
CA LEU A 1 -30.04 34.41 37.25
C LEU A 1 -30.50 35.71 37.84
N PRO A 2 -29.62 36.56 38.39
CA PRO A 2 -29.97 37.92 38.77
C PRO A 2 -30.46 38.70 37.57
N TYR A 3 -31.49 39.49 37.74
CA TYR A 3 -32.05 40.32 36.70
C TYR A 3 -32.19 41.75 37.18
N HIS A 4 -32.05 42.70 36.24
CA HIS A 4 -32.22 44.11 36.44
C HIS A 4 -33.31 44.58 35.46
N PHE A 5 -34.11 45.53 35.89
CA PHE A 5 -35.20 46.02 35.08
C PHE A 5 -35.37 47.51 35.10
N THR A 6 -35.94 48.07 34.01
CA THR A 6 -36.39 49.45 33.95
C THR A 6 -37.76 49.48 33.22
N VAL A 7 -38.54 50.44 33.58
CA VAL A 7 -39.81 50.72 32.94
C VAL A 7 -39.67 52.03 32.21
N ILE A 8 -39.95 52.06 30.93
CA ILE A 8 -39.90 53.22 30.07
C ILE A 8 -41.32 53.56 29.55
N ASP A 9 -41.61 54.85 29.38
CA ASP A 9 -42.83 55.27 28.73
C ASP A 9 -42.75 55.15 27.19
N LYS A 10 -43.81 55.50 26.50
CA LYS A 10 -43.89 55.52 25.05
C LYS A 10 -42.83 56.37 24.34
N ASP A 11 -42.38 57.43 25.02
CA ASP A 11 -41.40 58.38 24.51
C ASP A 11 -39.93 57.98 24.85
N GLY A 12 -39.76 56.78 25.47
CA GLY A 12 -38.47 56.24 25.82
C GLY A 12 -37.87 56.84 27.13
N ARG A 13 -38.65 57.60 27.90
CA ARG A 13 -38.20 58.15 29.16
C ARG A 13 -38.33 57.11 30.29
N GLU A 14 -37.34 57.01 31.14
CA GLU A 14 -37.38 56.11 32.28
C GLU A 14 -38.43 56.60 33.30
N VAL A 15 -39.39 55.76 33.58
CA VAL A 15 -40.39 55.98 34.61
C VAL A 15 -39.97 55.39 35.94
N TYR A 16 -39.35 54.22 35.90
CA TYR A 16 -38.85 53.53 37.06
C TYR A 16 -37.65 52.68 36.69
N ARG A 17 -36.67 52.55 37.58
CA ARG A 17 -35.54 51.64 37.39
C ARG A 17 -35.15 51.00 38.71
N CYS A 18 -34.74 49.73 38.72
CA CYS A 18 -34.15 49.12 39.92
C CYS A 18 -32.74 49.72 40.17
N ALA A 19 -32.28 49.62 41.42
CA ALA A 19 -31.05 50.30 41.86
C ALA A 19 -29.81 49.91 41.10
N ASP A 20 -29.75 48.66 40.65
CA ASP A 20 -28.60 48.03 39.97
C ASP A 20 -28.75 47.97 38.46
N TYR A 21 -29.74 48.66 37.84
CA TYR A 21 -29.91 48.68 36.39
C TYR A 21 -28.89 49.64 35.78
N GLU A 22 -28.01 49.07 34.92
CA GLU A 22 -27.07 49.85 34.11
C GLU A 22 -27.57 49.87 32.64
N ALA A 23 -27.70 51.09 32.07
CA ALA A 23 -28.12 51.26 30.67
C ALA A 23 -27.03 50.75 29.73
N LYS A 24 -25.75 50.85 30.13
CA LYS A 24 -24.59 50.37 29.38
C LYS A 24 -24.52 48.83 29.45
N GLY A 25 -24.75 48.13 28.33
CA GLY A 25 -24.76 46.64 28.24
C GLY A 25 -26.15 46.04 28.27
N SER A 26 -27.20 46.84 28.38
CA SER A 26 -28.61 46.36 28.30
C SER A 26 -29.18 46.35 26.86
N GLU A 27 -28.33 46.33 25.84
CA GLU A 27 -28.73 46.28 24.41
C GLU A 27 -29.54 45.01 24.13
N ASP A 28 -29.25 43.91 24.82
CA ASP A 28 -29.93 42.60 24.69
C ASP A 28 -31.10 42.47 25.70
N ALA A 29 -31.64 43.56 26.24
CA ALA A 29 -32.73 43.49 27.21
C ALA A 29 -34.03 43.02 26.55
N TYR A 30 -34.73 42.09 27.21
CA TYR A 30 -36.06 41.65 26.80
C TYR A 30 -37.05 42.80 27.06
N GLN A 31 -37.89 43.10 26.10
CA GLN A 31 -38.87 44.17 26.17
C GLN A 31 -40.30 43.62 26.04
N GLN A 32 -41.17 44.04 26.97
CA GLN A 32 -42.58 43.68 26.92
C GLN A 32 -43.45 44.82 27.43
N ALA A 33 -44.60 45.03 26.82
CA ALA A 33 -45.59 45.96 27.37
C ALA A 33 -46.01 45.55 28.78
N LEU A 34 -45.91 46.47 29.72
CA LEU A 34 -46.20 46.20 31.14
C LEU A 34 -47.68 45.86 31.33
N PHE A 35 -48.59 46.57 30.63
CA PHE A 35 -50.01 46.29 30.58
C PHE A 35 -50.51 46.20 29.13
N LYS A 36 -50.99 45.03 28.74
CA LYS A 36 -51.37 44.76 27.37
C LYS A 36 -52.61 45.54 26.87
N ASN A 37 -53.44 46.00 27.85
CA ASN A 37 -54.69 46.65 27.55
C ASN A 37 -54.66 48.19 27.68
N ASP A 38 -53.49 48.76 27.98
CA ASP A 38 -53.35 50.18 28.05
C ASP A 38 -53.47 50.87 26.69
N PRO A 39 -54.17 52.01 26.62
CA PRO A 39 -54.20 52.77 25.36
C PRO A 39 -52.79 53.22 24.99
N PRO A 40 -52.48 53.29 23.66
CA PRO A 40 -51.15 53.64 23.17
C PRO A 40 -50.50 54.90 23.82
N ALA A 41 -51.33 55.82 24.27
CA ALA A 41 -50.91 57.04 24.94
C ALA A 41 -50.35 56.83 26.35
N LYS A 42 -50.63 55.71 27.00
CA LYS A 42 -50.21 55.37 28.39
C LYS A 42 -49.37 54.11 28.44
N MET A 43 -48.93 53.60 27.30
CA MET A 43 -48.18 52.37 27.22
C MET A 43 -46.82 52.47 27.88
N SER A 44 -46.59 51.59 28.83
CA SER A 44 -45.28 51.45 29.51
C SER A 44 -44.63 50.14 29.08
N ILE A 45 -43.33 50.16 28.82
CA ILE A 45 -42.52 49.03 28.37
C ILE A 45 -41.57 48.63 29.54
N LEU A 46 -41.71 47.38 29.96
CA LEU A 46 -40.76 46.76 30.85
C LEU A 46 -39.56 46.23 30.06
N LYS A 47 -38.34 46.67 30.39
CA LYS A 47 -37.11 46.14 29.88
C LYS A 47 -36.45 45.33 30.97
N VAL A 48 -36.15 44.05 30.73
CA VAL A 48 -35.45 43.19 31.69
C VAL A 48 -34.11 42.77 31.07
N HIS A 49 -33.05 43.02 31.82
CA HIS A 49 -31.69 42.67 31.45
C HIS A 49 -31.15 41.64 32.46
N PHE A 50 -30.41 40.66 31.90
CA PHE A 50 -29.73 39.62 32.69
C PHE A 50 -28.21 39.79 32.52
N PRO A 51 -27.51 40.53 33.38
CA PRO A 51 -26.08 40.83 33.21
C PRO A 51 -25.19 39.58 33.19
N GLY A 52 -25.54 38.53 33.95
CA GLY A 52 -24.81 37.25 33.99
C GLY A 52 -25.30 36.19 33.00
N LYS A 53 -26.13 36.54 31.98
CA LYS A 53 -26.69 35.55 31.03
C LYS A 53 -25.60 34.84 30.23
N LYS A 54 -24.60 35.56 29.75
CA LYS A 54 -23.51 35.01 28.94
C LYS A 54 -22.65 34.04 29.76
N ASP A 55 -22.31 34.43 31.01
CA ASP A 55 -21.50 33.60 31.90
C ASP A 55 -22.25 32.34 32.30
N TYR A 56 -23.54 32.46 32.60
CA TYR A 56 -24.38 31.32 32.95
C TYR A 56 -24.52 30.33 31.76
N ILE A 57 -24.69 30.83 30.54
CA ILE A 57 -24.73 29.99 29.35
C ILE A 57 -23.37 29.30 29.13
N PHE A 58 -22.29 30.07 29.26
CA PHE A 58 -20.93 29.53 29.11
C PHE A 58 -20.62 28.44 30.13
N ASP A 59 -20.94 28.67 31.43
CA ASP A 59 -20.76 27.67 32.47
C ASP A 59 -21.58 26.42 32.25
N SER A 60 -22.81 26.57 31.77
CA SER A 60 -23.66 25.44 31.46
C SER A 60 -23.17 24.63 30.26
N ILE A 61 -22.58 25.29 29.25
CA ILE A 61 -22.01 24.61 28.05
C ILE A 61 -20.63 24.03 28.37
N SER A 62 -19.81 24.72 29.21
CA SER A 62 -18.46 24.27 29.50
C SER A 62 -18.44 22.90 30.18
N PHE A 63 -19.48 22.55 30.96
CA PHE A 63 -19.64 21.22 31.53
C PHE A 63 -19.83 20.12 30.47
N MET A 64 -20.38 20.46 29.31
CA MET A 64 -20.59 19.50 28.22
C MET A 64 -19.34 19.28 27.35
N ILE A 65 -18.38 20.23 27.36
CA ILE A 65 -17.18 20.17 26.48
C ILE A 65 -16.32 18.91 26.75
N PRO A 66 -15.99 18.54 28.01
CA PRO A 66 -15.23 17.31 28.26
C PRO A 66 -15.92 16.05 27.76
N SER A 67 -17.24 15.97 27.88
CA SER A 67 -18.05 14.85 27.36
C SER A 67 -18.00 14.76 25.84
N LEU A 68 -18.09 15.89 25.16
CA LEU A 68 -18.01 15.96 23.70
C LEU A 68 -16.62 15.57 23.18
N ILE A 69 -15.55 16.05 23.84
CA ILE A 69 -14.17 15.66 23.51
C ILE A 69 -13.99 14.16 23.73
N PHE A 70 -14.45 13.62 24.85
CA PHE A 70 -14.36 12.18 25.14
C PHE A 70 -15.09 11.34 24.07
N THR A 71 -16.29 11.74 23.70
CA THR A 71 -17.07 11.07 22.63
C THR A 71 -16.34 11.12 21.28
N LEU A 72 -15.73 12.28 20.95
CA LEU A 72 -14.95 12.43 19.73
C LEU A 72 -13.73 11.49 19.72
N VAL A 73 -13.00 11.41 20.83
CA VAL A 73 -11.85 10.49 20.97
C VAL A 73 -12.29 9.04 20.80
N LEU A 74 -13.40 8.64 21.42
CA LEU A 74 -13.93 7.29 21.26
C LEU A 74 -14.30 7.01 19.79
N LEU A 75 -14.93 7.95 19.10
CA LEU A 75 -15.30 7.79 17.70
C LEU A 75 -14.07 7.65 16.81
N VAL A 76 -13.04 8.47 17.01
CA VAL A 76 -11.78 8.38 16.25
C VAL A 76 -11.08 7.05 16.51
N THR A 77 -10.99 6.60 17.77
CA THR A 77 -10.37 5.30 18.10
C THR A 77 -11.15 4.13 17.52
N PHE A 78 -12.48 4.22 17.51
CA PHE A 78 -13.33 3.20 16.90
C PHE A 78 -13.12 3.09 15.38
N ILE A 79 -13.13 4.24 14.67
CA ILE A 79 -12.86 4.27 13.22
C ILE A 79 -11.46 3.72 12.92
N PHE A 80 -10.46 4.11 13.71
CA PHE A 80 -9.08 3.64 13.56
C PHE A 80 -8.97 2.12 13.79
N THR A 81 -9.66 1.59 14.79
CA THR A 81 -9.71 0.15 15.07
C THR A 81 -10.33 -0.62 13.91
N ILE A 82 -11.47 -0.15 13.38
CA ILE A 82 -12.11 -0.75 12.21
C ILE A 82 -11.15 -0.76 11.01
N TYR A 83 -10.49 0.35 10.75
CA TYR A 83 -9.50 0.44 9.67
C TYR A 83 -8.37 -0.61 9.83
N ILE A 84 -7.83 -0.76 11.05
CA ILE A 84 -6.80 -1.78 11.34
C ILE A 84 -7.33 -3.19 11.10
N VAL A 85 -8.54 -3.50 11.59
CA VAL A 85 -9.16 -4.83 11.43
C VAL A 85 -9.35 -5.18 9.94
N PHE A 86 -9.88 -4.25 9.14
CA PHE A 86 -10.01 -4.48 7.69
C PHE A 86 -8.66 -4.66 7.00
N ARG A 87 -7.67 -3.88 7.37
CA ARG A 87 -6.30 -4.02 6.85
C ARG A 87 -5.69 -5.37 7.22
N GLN A 88 -5.84 -5.82 8.46
CA GLN A 88 -5.36 -7.12 8.92
C GLN A 88 -6.08 -8.28 8.21
N LYS A 89 -7.41 -8.19 8.06
CA LYS A 89 -8.19 -9.19 7.32
C LYS A 89 -7.66 -9.35 5.90
N LYS A 90 -7.48 -8.24 5.18
CA LYS A 90 -6.95 -8.26 3.82
C LYS A 90 -5.54 -8.87 3.74
N LEU A 91 -4.66 -8.55 4.69
CA LEU A 91 -3.32 -9.15 4.76
C LEU A 91 -3.39 -10.65 5.02
N THR A 92 -4.30 -11.09 5.88
CA THR A 92 -4.51 -12.52 6.18
C THR A 92 -5.05 -13.27 4.96
N GLU A 93 -6.01 -12.71 4.23
CA GLU A 93 -6.52 -13.27 2.98
C GLU A 93 -5.39 -13.43 1.95
N MET A 94 -4.62 -12.38 1.70
CA MET A 94 -3.47 -12.44 0.77
C MET A 94 -2.41 -13.46 1.20
N LYS A 95 -2.17 -13.60 2.52
CA LYS A 95 -1.26 -14.62 3.06
C LYS A 95 -1.80 -16.04 2.85
N ASN A 96 -3.08 -16.25 3.04
CA ASN A 96 -3.72 -17.56 2.81
C ASN A 96 -3.70 -17.92 1.32
N ASP A 97 -3.99 -16.98 0.44
CA ASP A 97 -3.88 -17.17 -1.01
C ASP A 97 -2.45 -17.51 -1.43
N PHE A 98 -1.45 -16.84 -0.82
CA PHE A 98 -0.05 -17.19 -1.04
C PHE A 98 0.27 -18.63 -0.61
N ILE A 99 -0.17 -19.06 0.60
CA ILE A 99 0.06 -20.41 1.10
C ILE A 99 -0.60 -21.45 0.18
N ASN A 100 -1.84 -21.20 -0.24
CA ASN A 100 -2.57 -22.07 -1.14
C ASN A 100 -1.87 -22.21 -2.51
N ASN A 101 -1.46 -21.08 -3.09
CA ASN A 101 -0.72 -21.06 -4.34
C ASN A 101 0.64 -21.77 -4.22
N MET A 102 1.35 -21.54 -3.11
CA MET A 102 2.63 -22.22 -2.84
C MET A 102 2.45 -23.72 -2.73
N THR A 103 1.42 -24.17 -2.01
CA THR A 103 1.08 -25.58 -1.87
C THR A 103 0.79 -26.20 -3.24
N HIS A 104 0.05 -25.52 -4.07
CA HIS A 104 -0.28 -25.98 -5.41
C HIS A 104 0.96 -26.05 -6.33
N GLU A 105 1.81 -25.00 -6.28
CA GLU A 105 3.06 -24.94 -7.07
C GLU A 105 4.08 -26.02 -6.63
N PHE A 106 4.10 -26.43 -5.35
CA PHE A 106 4.93 -27.54 -4.88
C PHE A 106 4.34 -28.91 -5.19
N LYS A 107 3.02 -29.05 -5.14
CA LYS A 107 2.35 -30.34 -5.38
C LYS A 107 2.63 -30.87 -6.79
N THR A 108 2.63 -30.00 -7.81
CA THR A 108 2.83 -30.40 -9.20
C THR A 108 4.18 -31.05 -9.43
N PRO A 109 5.35 -30.42 -9.13
CA PRO A 109 6.65 -31.08 -9.31
C PRO A 109 6.82 -32.32 -8.44
N ILE A 110 6.31 -32.33 -7.22
CA ILE A 110 6.37 -33.51 -6.33
C ILE A 110 5.60 -34.67 -6.94
N SER A 111 4.40 -34.43 -7.49
CA SER A 111 3.61 -35.48 -8.14
C SER A 111 4.30 -36.01 -9.40
N THR A 112 4.90 -35.13 -10.21
CA THR A 112 5.66 -35.53 -11.41
C THR A 112 6.88 -36.36 -11.05
N ILE A 113 7.64 -35.95 -10.02
CA ILE A 113 8.79 -36.75 -9.51
C ILE A 113 8.32 -38.13 -9.00
N SER A 114 7.22 -38.15 -8.25
CA SER A 114 6.67 -39.42 -7.72
C SER A 114 6.25 -40.38 -8.83
N LEU A 115 5.55 -39.85 -9.85
CA LEU A 115 5.14 -40.63 -11.02
C LEU A 115 6.36 -41.14 -11.80
N ALA A 116 7.33 -40.29 -12.08
CA ALA A 116 8.57 -40.66 -12.75
C ALA A 116 9.35 -41.73 -11.97
N ALA A 117 9.42 -41.60 -10.65
CA ALA A 117 10.04 -42.60 -9.78
C ALA A 117 9.27 -43.95 -9.78
N GLN A 118 7.94 -43.94 -9.89
CA GLN A 118 7.15 -45.15 -10.06
C GLN A 118 7.43 -45.81 -11.42
N MET A 119 7.55 -45.04 -12.50
CA MET A 119 7.88 -45.57 -13.82
C MET A 119 9.25 -46.23 -13.87
N LEU A 120 10.24 -45.78 -13.07
CA LEU A 120 11.56 -46.40 -12.98
C LEU A 120 11.50 -47.83 -12.39
N LYS A 121 10.41 -48.20 -11.69
CA LYS A 121 10.22 -49.54 -11.14
C LYS A 121 9.71 -50.53 -12.18
N ASP A 122 9.26 -50.08 -13.34
CA ASP A 122 8.78 -50.94 -14.42
C ASP A 122 9.99 -51.67 -15.06
N PRO A 123 9.98 -53.00 -15.12
CA PRO A 123 11.04 -53.77 -15.75
C PRO A 123 11.29 -53.42 -17.22
N ALA A 124 10.27 -52.91 -17.95
CA ALA A 124 10.38 -52.46 -19.31
C ALA A 124 11.30 -51.25 -19.46
N VAL A 125 11.26 -50.31 -18.47
CA VAL A 125 12.13 -49.15 -18.45
C VAL A 125 13.59 -49.51 -18.24
N GLY A 126 13.86 -50.53 -17.39
CA GLY A 126 15.21 -51.03 -17.21
C GLY A 126 15.86 -51.65 -18.45
N LYS A 127 15.04 -52.07 -19.41
CA LYS A 127 15.49 -52.59 -20.71
C LYS A 127 15.73 -51.54 -21.77
N SER A 128 15.30 -50.28 -21.54
CA SER A 128 15.45 -49.19 -22.48
C SER A 128 16.30 -48.05 -21.90
N PRO A 129 17.62 -47.98 -22.22
CA PRO A 129 18.49 -46.92 -21.74
C PRO A 129 17.98 -45.49 -22.04
N GLN A 130 17.33 -45.32 -23.18
CA GLN A 130 16.76 -44.02 -23.58
C GLN A 130 15.59 -43.58 -22.68
N MET A 131 14.68 -44.53 -22.35
CA MET A 131 13.55 -44.29 -21.45
C MET A 131 14.02 -44.02 -20.03
N PHE A 132 15.00 -44.78 -19.52
CA PHE A 132 15.62 -44.55 -18.25
C PHE A 132 16.24 -43.15 -18.15
N GLN A 133 17.00 -42.74 -19.19
CA GLN A 133 17.65 -41.45 -19.25
C GLN A 133 16.64 -40.31 -19.30
N HIS A 134 15.56 -40.46 -20.06
CA HIS A 134 14.47 -39.50 -20.14
C HIS A 134 13.79 -39.31 -18.79
N ILE A 135 13.38 -40.38 -18.11
CA ILE A 135 12.70 -40.34 -16.80
C ILE A 135 13.62 -39.73 -15.73
N SER A 136 14.91 -40.15 -15.71
CA SER A 136 15.90 -39.53 -14.82
C SER A 136 16.09 -38.04 -15.08
N GLY A 137 16.05 -37.62 -16.33
CA GLY A 137 16.07 -36.21 -16.72
C GLY A 137 14.88 -35.43 -16.17
N VAL A 138 13.67 -35.97 -16.27
CA VAL A 138 12.45 -35.36 -15.71
C VAL A 138 12.56 -35.17 -14.21
N ILE A 139 13.03 -36.21 -13.47
CA ILE A 139 13.23 -36.13 -12.02
C ILE A 139 14.21 -35.02 -11.67
N ASN A 140 15.35 -34.96 -12.37
CA ASN A 140 16.39 -33.96 -12.11
C ASN A 140 15.87 -32.53 -12.37
N ASP A 141 15.16 -32.33 -13.47
CA ASP A 141 14.65 -31.00 -13.85
C ASP A 141 13.56 -30.51 -12.88
N GLU A 142 12.62 -31.37 -12.49
CA GLU A 142 11.61 -31.00 -11.50
C GLU A 142 12.22 -30.80 -10.10
N THR A 143 13.28 -31.52 -9.74
CA THR A 143 14.02 -31.32 -8.49
C THR A 143 14.74 -29.96 -8.49
N LYS A 144 15.39 -29.57 -9.61
CA LYS A 144 16.00 -28.24 -9.76
C LYS A 144 14.95 -27.14 -9.66
N ARG A 145 13.79 -27.35 -10.28
CA ARG A 145 12.66 -26.41 -10.23
C ARG A 145 12.14 -26.23 -8.81
N LEU A 146 11.94 -27.34 -8.08
CA LEU A 146 11.50 -27.33 -6.69
C LEU A 146 12.50 -26.59 -5.80
N ARG A 147 13.80 -26.87 -5.94
CA ARG A 147 14.87 -26.18 -5.20
C ARG A 147 14.80 -24.67 -5.44
N PHE A 148 14.66 -24.22 -6.68
CA PHE A 148 14.56 -22.82 -7.00
C PHE A 148 13.32 -22.13 -6.39
N GLN A 149 12.19 -22.86 -6.32
CA GLN A 149 10.97 -22.34 -5.67
C GLN A 149 11.17 -22.22 -4.16
N VAL A 150 11.80 -23.22 -3.52
CA VAL A 150 12.12 -23.19 -2.08
C VAL A 150 13.08 -22.05 -1.76
N GLU A 151 14.13 -21.87 -2.55
CA GLU A 151 15.10 -20.77 -2.38
C GLU A 151 14.43 -19.41 -2.47
N LYS A 152 13.50 -19.19 -3.41
CA LYS A 152 12.72 -17.95 -3.50
C LYS A 152 11.90 -17.67 -2.23
N VAL A 153 11.28 -18.70 -1.66
CA VAL A 153 10.49 -18.57 -0.43
C VAL A 153 11.40 -18.29 0.77
N LEU A 154 12.54 -18.99 0.88
CA LEU A 154 13.52 -18.79 1.95
C LEU A 154 14.14 -17.40 1.90
N GLN A 155 14.57 -16.93 0.73
CA GLN A 155 15.08 -15.56 0.55
C GLN A 155 14.09 -14.52 1.09
N MET A 156 12.81 -14.73 0.83
CA MET A 156 11.77 -13.81 1.29
C MET A 156 11.53 -13.89 2.81
N SER A 157 11.56 -15.11 3.40
CA SER A 157 11.40 -15.31 4.84
C SER A 157 12.58 -14.73 5.63
N MET A 158 13.80 -14.87 5.12
CA MET A 158 15.00 -14.27 5.74
C MET A 158 14.93 -12.74 5.71
N PHE A 159 14.33 -12.17 4.67
CA PHE A 159 14.11 -10.72 4.54
C PHE A 159 13.09 -10.15 5.53
N GLU A 160 12.21 -11.00 6.09
CA GLU A 160 11.23 -10.56 7.09
C GLU A 160 11.82 -10.46 8.50
N ARG A 161 12.78 -11.32 8.82
CA ARG A 161 13.27 -11.50 10.20
C ARG A 161 14.46 -10.65 10.60
N GLN A 162 15.23 -10.13 9.64
CA GLN A 162 16.42 -9.33 9.97
C GLN A 162 16.58 -8.17 8.97
N LYS A 163 17.16 -7.06 9.45
CA LYS A 163 17.94 -6.18 8.57
C LYS A 163 19.01 -7.08 7.95
N ALA A 164 18.79 -7.56 6.74
CA ALA A 164 19.78 -8.37 6.04
C ALA A 164 21.08 -7.58 6.08
N THR A 165 22.14 -8.20 6.57
CA THR A 165 23.46 -7.57 6.57
C THR A 165 23.90 -7.57 5.10
N LEU A 166 23.63 -6.45 4.41
CA LEU A 166 24.00 -6.29 3.01
C LEU A 166 25.53 -6.29 2.91
N LYS A 167 26.06 -7.08 1.99
CA LYS A 167 27.49 -7.10 1.66
C LYS A 167 27.77 -6.01 0.61
N MET A 168 27.79 -4.78 1.12
CA MET A 168 27.99 -3.60 0.27
C MET A 168 29.42 -3.55 -0.27
N LYS A 169 29.55 -3.41 -1.58
CA LYS A 169 30.85 -3.20 -2.29
C LYS A 169 30.62 -2.31 -3.50
N GLU A 170 31.68 -1.76 -4.04
CA GLU A 170 31.64 -1.09 -5.32
C GLU A 170 31.44 -2.11 -6.43
N ILE A 171 30.44 -1.87 -7.28
CA ILE A 171 30.10 -2.71 -8.42
C ILE A 171 29.86 -1.84 -9.64
N ASP A 172 30.31 -2.30 -10.80
CA ASP A 172 29.92 -1.72 -12.08
C ASP A 172 28.53 -2.26 -12.47
N ALA A 173 27.54 -1.39 -12.45
CA ALA A 173 26.16 -1.76 -12.75
C ALA A 173 25.97 -2.10 -14.25
N ASN A 174 26.76 -1.50 -15.17
CA ASN A 174 26.67 -1.83 -16.58
C ASN A 174 27.16 -3.26 -16.82
N GLU A 175 28.28 -3.66 -16.22
CA GLU A 175 28.80 -5.03 -16.32
C GLU A 175 27.83 -6.05 -15.72
N LEU A 176 27.31 -5.75 -14.52
CA LEU A 176 26.33 -6.62 -13.85
C LEU A 176 25.07 -6.82 -14.70
N ILE A 177 24.51 -5.71 -15.23
CA ILE A 177 23.29 -5.76 -16.04
C ILE A 177 23.57 -6.51 -17.36
N ALA A 178 24.72 -6.28 -18.01
CA ALA A 178 25.10 -6.99 -19.21
C ALA A 178 25.17 -8.52 -18.98
N GLY A 179 25.73 -8.95 -17.86
CA GLY A 179 25.76 -10.36 -17.44
C GLY A 179 24.37 -10.97 -17.29
N VAL A 180 23.43 -10.24 -16.64
CA VAL A 180 22.05 -10.70 -16.50
C VAL A 180 21.34 -10.74 -17.85
N VAL A 181 21.49 -9.71 -18.69
CA VAL A 181 20.91 -9.65 -20.05
C VAL A 181 21.35 -10.85 -20.88
N ASN A 182 22.65 -11.16 -20.90
CA ASN A 182 23.18 -12.30 -21.60
C ASN A 182 22.57 -13.63 -21.15
N THR A 183 22.40 -13.79 -19.81
CA THR A 183 21.75 -14.99 -19.25
C THR A 183 20.28 -15.10 -19.67
N PHE A 184 19.59 -13.94 -19.79
CA PHE A 184 18.19 -13.89 -20.20
C PHE A 184 17.97 -14.04 -21.71
N ALA A 185 18.95 -13.76 -22.54
CA ALA A 185 18.82 -13.78 -23.99
C ALA A 185 18.25 -15.14 -24.48
N LEU A 186 18.84 -16.25 -24.04
CA LEU A 186 18.37 -17.59 -24.38
C LEU A 186 16.93 -17.88 -23.93
N LYS A 187 16.52 -17.27 -22.81
CA LYS A 187 15.15 -17.44 -22.31
C LYS A 187 14.16 -16.66 -23.16
N VAL A 188 14.51 -15.45 -23.57
CA VAL A 188 13.66 -14.58 -24.39
C VAL A 188 13.54 -15.13 -25.82
N GLU A 189 14.63 -15.64 -26.40
CA GLU A 189 14.65 -16.31 -27.72
C GLU A 189 13.67 -17.48 -27.79
N ARG A 190 13.52 -18.28 -26.72
CA ARG A 190 12.52 -19.36 -26.66
C ARG A 190 11.08 -18.90 -26.84
N TYR A 191 10.82 -17.61 -26.65
CA TYR A 191 9.51 -16.98 -26.85
C TYR A 191 9.48 -16.09 -28.08
N ASN A 192 10.39 -16.30 -29.04
CA ASN A 192 10.59 -15.48 -30.26
C ASN A 192 10.82 -13.99 -29.93
N GLY A 193 11.28 -13.69 -28.72
CA GLY A 193 11.45 -12.33 -28.24
C GLY A 193 12.85 -11.78 -28.55
N LYS A 194 12.98 -10.46 -28.34
CA LYS A 194 14.24 -9.71 -28.53
C LYS A 194 14.57 -8.90 -27.27
N ILE A 195 15.85 -8.93 -26.87
CA ILE A 195 16.38 -8.00 -25.85
C ILE A 195 17.27 -6.98 -26.55
N THR A 196 17.06 -5.71 -26.20
CA THR A 196 17.95 -4.61 -26.62
C THR A 196 18.49 -3.97 -25.35
N SER A 197 19.82 -3.83 -25.23
CA SER A 197 20.48 -3.19 -24.10
C SER A 197 21.26 -1.96 -24.57
N ASN A 198 21.00 -0.81 -23.95
CA ASN A 198 21.69 0.47 -24.12
C ASN A 198 22.24 0.90 -22.77
N LEU A 199 23.45 0.47 -22.46
CA LEU A 199 24.11 0.72 -21.18
C LEU A 199 25.03 1.94 -21.29
N GLU A 200 24.44 3.14 -21.27
CA GLU A 200 25.08 4.42 -21.58
C GLU A 200 25.45 5.24 -20.33
N ALA A 201 25.31 4.66 -19.12
CA ALA A 201 25.76 5.34 -17.91
C ALA A 201 27.28 5.53 -17.97
N THR A 202 27.73 6.79 -17.89
CA THR A 202 29.17 7.17 -17.88
C THR A 202 29.79 6.98 -16.51
N ASP A 203 29.01 7.02 -15.45
CA ASP A 203 29.39 6.70 -14.07
C ASP A 203 28.50 5.54 -13.56
N PRO A 204 28.83 4.29 -13.94
CA PRO A 204 28.01 3.12 -13.61
C PRO A 204 28.31 2.53 -12.23
N VAL A 205 29.35 3.03 -11.53
CA VAL A 205 29.80 2.46 -10.26
C VAL A 205 28.85 2.84 -9.14
N ILE A 206 28.33 1.83 -8.46
CA ILE A 206 27.45 2.00 -7.29
C ILE A 206 27.98 1.20 -6.10
N PHE A 207 27.71 1.68 -4.88
CA PHE A 207 28.01 0.94 -3.65
C PHE A 207 26.77 0.12 -3.27
N ALA A 208 26.82 -1.19 -3.57
CA ALA A 208 25.66 -2.07 -3.46
C ALA A 208 26.05 -3.53 -3.17
N ASP A 209 25.04 -4.32 -2.77
CA ASP A 209 25.16 -5.78 -2.69
C ASP A 209 24.86 -6.39 -4.07
N GLU A 210 25.92 -6.89 -4.70
CA GLU A 210 25.88 -7.44 -6.06
C GLU A 210 24.83 -8.52 -6.24
N MET A 211 24.75 -9.48 -5.28
CA MET A 211 23.78 -10.58 -5.35
C MET A 211 22.33 -10.06 -5.32
N HIS A 212 22.07 -9.10 -4.45
CA HIS A 212 20.73 -8.53 -4.31
C HIS A 212 20.34 -7.67 -5.50
N ILE A 213 21.24 -6.85 -6.04
CA ILE A 213 20.97 -6.07 -7.27
C ILE A 213 20.79 -6.99 -8.48
N THR A 214 21.61 -8.03 -8.63
CA THR A 214 21.42 -9.06 -9.67
C THR A 214 20.02 -9.67 -9.59
N ASN A 215 19.57 -10.05 -8.40
CA ASN A 215 18.23 -10.61 -8.17
C ASN A 215 17.11 -9.59 -8.46
N VAL A 216 17.33 -8.29 -8.22
CA VAL A 216 16.38 -7.23 -8.60
C VAL A 216 16.17 -7.20 -10.10
N ILE A 217 17.28 -7.10 -10.87
CA ILE A 217 17.20 -7.08 -12.34
C ILE A 217 16.55 -8.36 -12.87
N PHE A 218 16.97 -9.52 -12.33
CA PHE A 218 16.40 -10.82 -12.68
C PHE A 218 14.88 -10.88 -12.45
N ASN A 219 14.39 -10.40 -11.30
CA ASN A 219 12.95 -10.38 -10.99
C ASN A 219 12.16 -9.50 -11.96
N LEU A 220 12.70 -8.35 -12.35
CA LEU A 220 12.04 -7.44 -13.29
C LEU A 220 11.97 -8.06 -14.68
N MET A 221 13.06 -8.63 -15.17
CA MET A 221 13.10 -9.29 -16.48
C MET A 221 12.25 -10.58 -16.50
N ASP A 222 12.23 -11.34 -15.40
CA ASP A 222 11.37 -12.54 -15.28
C ASP A 222 9.88 -12.17 -15.33
N ASN A 223 9.50 -11.03 -14.74
CA ASN A 223 8.15 -10.51 -14.85
C ASN A 223 7.81 -10.11 -16.29
N ALA A 224 8.70 -9.46 -17.02
CA ALA A 224 8.51 -9.11 -18.42
C ALA A 224 8.19 -10.37 -19.27
N VAL A 225 8.95 -11.45 -19.09
CA VAL A 225 8.70 -12.72 -19.78
C VAL A 225 7.36 -13.35 -19.38
N LYS A 226 7.00 -13.30 -18.09
CA LYS A 226 5.76 -13.91 -17.57
C LYS A 226 4.51 -13.21 -18.04
N TYR A 227 4.56 -11.88 -18.14
CA TYR A 227 3.42 -11.05 -18.49
C TYR A 227 3.44 -10.57 -19.95
N LYS A 228 4.15 -11.28 -20.80
CA LYS A 228 4.12 -11.03 -22.26
C LYS A 228 2.70 -11.21 -22.80
N LYS A 229 2.38 -10.47 -23.85
CA LYS A 229 1.14 -10.70 -24.60
C LYS A 229 1.22 -12.02 -25.37
N PRO A 230 0.12 -12.80 -25.45
CA PRO A 230 0.13 -14.06 -26.18
C PRO A 230 0.37 -13.91 -27.69
N GLU A 231 -0.09 -12.81 -28.28
CA GLU A 231 -0.15 -12.59 -29.72
C GLU A 231 1.02 -11.73 -30.25
N GLU A 232 1.88 -11.24 -29.37
CA GLU A 232 3.01 -10.38 -29.73
C GLU A 232 4.33 -11.01 -29.29
N ASP A 233 5.37 -10.86 -30.12
CA ASP A 233 6.73 -11.21 -29.72
C ASP A 233 7.20 -10.31 -28.58
N LEU A 234 7.93 -10.88 -27.64
CA LEU A 234 8.43 -10.14 -26.48
C LEU A 234 9.53 -9.17 -26.89
N GLU A 235 9.31 -7.88 -26.66
CA GLU A 235 10.35 -6.87 -26.74
C GLU A 235 10.75 -6.39 -25.34
N LEU A 236 12.02 -6.58 -24.98
CA LEU A 236 12.59 -6.17 -23.73
C LEU A 236 13.72 -5.15 -23.98
N LYS A 237 13.60 -3.95 -23.40
CA LYS A 237 14.59 -2.88 -23.54
C LYS A 237 15.18 -2.55 -22.18
N VAL A 238 16.50 -2.65 -22.07
CA VAL A 238 17.25 -2.32 -20.83
C VAL A 238 18.13 -1.14 -21.12
N ARG A 239 18.03 -0.10 -20.27
CA ARG A 239 18.82 1.13 -20.43
C ARG A 239 19.41 1.58 -19.12
N THR A 240 20.62 2.13 -19.19
CA THR A 240 21.24 2.84 -18.06
C THR A 240 21.71 4.21 -18.50
N TRP A 241 21.59 5.20 -17.62
CA TRP A 241 22.11 6.55 -17.81
C TRP A 241 22.35 7.21 -16.47
N ASN A 242 23.05 8.34 -16.45
CA ASN A 242 23.20 9.13 -15.24
C ASN A 242 22.32 10.37 -15.31
N GLU A 243 21.60 10.66 -14.21
CA GLU A 243 20.76 11.84 -14.07
C GLU A 243 20.87 12.39 -12.66
N SER A 244 21.22 13.69 -12.55
CA SER A 244 21.34 14.38 -11.25
C SER A 244 22.24 13.64 -10.23
N GLY A 245 23.37 13.08 -10.71
CA GLY A 245 24.32 12.35 -9.86
C GLY A 245 23.82 10.98 -9.40
N LYS A 246 22.78 10.43 -10.04
CA LYS A 246 22.24 9.09 -9.77
C LYS A 246 22.36 8.21 -11.00
N LEU A 247 22.61 6.94 -10.77
CA LEU A 247 22.45 5.92 -11.80
C LEU A 247 20.97 5.59 -11.98
N MET A 248 20.48 5.72 -13.20
CA MET A 248 19.14 5.35 -13.61
C MET A 248 19.19 4.03 -14.37
N ILE A 249 18.30 3.12 -14.03
CA ILE A 249 18.14 1.81 -14.69
C ILE A 249 16.69 1.69 -15.14
N SER A 250 16.46 1.48 -16.43
CA SER A 250 15.13 1.26 -17.01
C SER A 250 15.05 -0.12 -17.62
N ILE A 251 13.98 -0.84 -17.28
CA ILE A 251 13.61 -2.13 -17.89
C ILE A 251 12.20 -1.96 -18.43
N GLN A 252 12.05 -1.99 -19.73
CA GLN A 252 10.78 -1.79 -20.43
C GLN A 252 10.39 -3.04 -21.21
N ASP A 253 9.14 -3.45 -21.09
CA ASP A 253 8.54 -4.54 -21.86
C ASP A 253 7.32 -4.05 -22.65
N ASN A 254 6.91 -4.84 -23.66
CA ASN A 254 5.67 -4.64 -24.42
C ASN A 254 4.54 -5.55 -23.95
N GLY A 255 4.59 -6.05 -22.71
CA GLY A 255 3.62 -6.97 -22.14
C GLY A 255 2.23 -6.37 -21.95
N ILE A 256 1.38 -7.09 -21.18
CA ILE A 256 -0.03 -6.74 -20.95
C ILE A 256 -0.21 -5.41 -20.18
N GLY A 257 0.87 -4.87 -19.59
CA GLY A 257 0.85 -3.65 -18.80
C GLY A 257 0.15 -3.78 -17.46
N ILE A 258 0.11 -2.68 -16.71
CA ILE A 258 -0.46 -2.61 -15.37
C ILE A 258 -1.44 -1.44 -15.30
N LYS A 259 -2.68 -1.72 -14.86
CA LYS A 259 -3.69 -0.66 -14.67
C LYS A 259 -3.25 0.32 -13.60
N LYS A 260 -3.55 1.62 -13.77
CA LYS A 260 -3.16 2.70 -12.84
C LYS A 260 -3.51 2.44 -11.37
N GLU A 261 -4.67 1.82 -11.13
CA GLU A 261 -5.15 1.46 -9.78
C GLU A 261 -4.27 0.44 -9.04
N ASN A 262 -3.50 -0.35 -9.79
CA ASN A 262 -2.63 -1.41 -9.28
C ASN A 262 -1.17 -0.96 -9.09
N LEU A 263 -0.72 0.14 -9.74
CA LEU A 263 0.68 0.57 -9.74
C LEU A 263 1.29 0.73 -8.34
N LYS A 264 0.51 1.21 -7.37
CA LYS A 264 0.98 1.33 -5.98
C LYS A 264 0.93 0.01 -5.23
N LYS A 265 0.00 -0.87 -5.60
CA LYS A 265 -0.27 -2.13 -4.91
C LYS A 265 0.64 -3.28 -5.34
N ILE A 266 1.17 -3.24 -6.58
CA ILE A 266 2.06 -4.31 -7.09
C ILE A 266 3.34 -4.49 -6.27
N PHE A 267 3.72 -3.50 -5.47
CA PHE A 267 4.85 -3.56 -4.55
C PHE A 267 4.47 -4.05 -3.15
N GLU A 268 3.17 -4.29 -2.89
CA GLU A 268 2.72 -4.91 -1.64
C GLU A 268 3.01 -6.42 -1.67
N LYS A 269 3.39 -6.99 -0.52
CA LYS A 269 3.66 -8.42 -0.38
C LYS A 269 2.40 -9.22 -0.70
N PHE A 270 2.58 -10.34 -1.42
CA PHE A 270 1.52 -11.28 -1.80
C PHE A 270 0.48 -10.70 -2.78
N TYR A 271 0.61 -9.43 -3.13
CA TYR A 271 -0.33 -8.81 -4.06
C TYR A 271 -0.13 -9.35 -5.48
N ARG A 272 -1.24 -9.73 -6.09
CA ARG A 272 -1.31 -10.16 -7.51
C ARG A 272 -2.49 -9.46 -8.16
N VAL A 273 -2.30 -9.00 -9.38
CA VAL A 273 -3.40 -8.48 -10.19
C VAL A 273 -4.24 -9.67 -10.64
N HIS A 274 -5.52 -9.69 -10.30
CA HIS A 274 -6.46 -10.69 -10.81
C HIS A 274 -6.76 -10.38 -12.28
N THR A 275 -6.18 -11.16 -13.17
CA THR A 275 -6.30 -11.01 -14.63
C THR A 275 -7.36 -11.95 -15.23
N GLY A 276 -8.43 -12.24 -14.48
CA GLY A 276 -9.51 -13.12 -14.95
C GLY A 276 -9.03 -14.53 -15.28
N ASN A 277 -9.12 -14.96 -16.53
CA ASN A 277 -8.76 -16.32 -16.97
C ASN A 277 -7.24 -16.62 -17.06
N LEU A 278 -6.36 -15.67 -16.74
CA LEU A 278 -4.90 -15.90 -16.68
C LEU A 278 -4.48 -16.55 -15.34
N HIS A 279 -5.15 -17.63 -14.95
CA HIS A 279 -4.74 -18.46 -13.82
C HIS A 279 -3.36 -19.12 -13.99
N ASP A 280 -2.79 -19.10 -15.22
CA ASP A 280 -1.54 -19.77 -15.55
C ASP A 280 -0.25 -18.99 -15.28
N VAL A 281 -0.32 -17.73 -14.86
CA VAL A 281 0.90 -16.98 -14.55
C VAL A 281 1.45 -17.42 -13.18
N LYS A 282 2.42 -18.32 -13.19
CA LYS A 282 3.08 -18.86 -11.99
C LYS A 282 3.84 -17.78 -11.22
N GLY A 283 3.57 -17.67 -9.92
CA GLY A 283 4.30 -16.74 -9.07
C GLY A 283 3.65 -16.45 -7.73
N PHE A 284 4.46 -16.04 -6.75
CA PHE A 284 4.06 -15.90 -5.36
C PHE A 284 3.64 -14.47 -4.95
N GLY A 285 3.68 -13.50 -5.88
CA GLY A 285 3.40 -12.09 -5.55
C GLY A 285 4.45 -11.43 -4.64
N LEU A 286 5.68 -11.94 -4.65
CA LEU A 286 6.77 -11.49 -3.77
C LEU A 286 7.88 -10.74 -4.53
N GLY A 287 8.01 -10.93 -5.83
CA GLY A 287 9.12 -10.41 -6.62
C GLY A 287 9.24 -8.90 -6.59
N LEU A 288 8.17 -8.16 -6.87
CA LEU A 288 8.18 -6.69 -6.88
C LEU A 288 8.30 -6.10 -5.46
N ALA A 289 7.73 -6.75 -4.45
CA ALA A 289 7.91 -6.35 -3.05
C ALA A 289 9.39 -6.47 -2.62
N TYR A 290 10.06 -7.55 -3.05
CA TYR A 290 11.50 -7.73 -2.88
C TYR A 290 12.29 -6.63 -3.61
N VAL A 291 11.99 -6.37 -4.87
CA VAL A 291 12.63 -5.32 -5.67
C VAL A 291 12.57 -3.98 -4.93
N ARG A 292 11.36 -3.56 -4.52
CA ARG A 292 11.18 -2.31 -3.79
C ARG A 292 12.00 -2.25 -2.51
N LYS A 293 11.97 -3.32 -1.72
CA LYS A 293 12.71 -3.37 -0.45
C LYS A 293 14.22 -3.24 -0.69
N ILE A 294 14.79 -4.01 -1.62
CA ILE A 294 16.23 -3.95 -1.92
C ILE A 294 16.64 -2.55 -2.38
N ILE A 295 15.88 -1.97 -3.31
CA ILE A 295 16.19 -0.61 -3.81
C ILE A 295 16.15 0.41 -2.66
N LEU A 296 15.16 0.34 -1.77
CA LEU A 296 15.08 1.23 -0.60
C LEU A 296 16.21 0.98 0.41
N ASP A 297 16.59 -0.29 0.66
CA ASP A 297 17.69 -0.64 1.56
C ASP A 297 19.05 -0.13 1.00
N HIS A 298 19.17 0.02 -0.33
CA HIS A 298 20.30 0.65 -1.03
C HIS A 298 20.12 2.18 -1.21
N LYS A 299 19.16 2.79 -0.52
CA LYS A 299 18.85 4.25 -0.60
C LYS A 299 18.45 4.72 -2.00
N GLY A 300 18.00 3.81 -2.84
CA GLY A 300 17.44 4.10 -4.17
C GLY A 300 15.94 4.39 -4.14
N THR A 301 15.40 4.67 -5.32
CA THR A 301 13.95 4.92 -5.55
C THR A 301 13.45 4.06 -6.70
N ILE A 302 12.17 3.67 -6.69
CA ILE A 302 11.47 2.91 -7.72
C ILE A 302 10.06 3.43 -7.91
#